data_9b08bf34fb1873544050044ff6799e74
#
_entry.id   9b08bf34fb1873544050044ff6799e74
#
_cell.length_a   1.000
_cell.length_b   1.000
_cell.length_c   1.000
_cell.angle_alpha   90.00
_cell.angle_beta   90.00
_cell.angle_gamma   90.00
#
_symmetry.space_group_name_H-M   'P 1'
#
loop_
_entity.id
_entity.type
_entity.pdbx_description
1 polymer ?
#
loop_
_entity_poly.entity_id
_entity_poly.type
_entity_poly.pdbx_seq_one_letter_code
_entity_poly.pdbx_strand_id
1 'polypeptide(L)'
;NDNIRYWGAIGLAHLKTLDTKTQAQLHKALTDPSPAVRIESANTLAHHGDLEAAIQALIKDLQHENLIIVAHAARTIELLGPKAMIAKAPMTVALKRAETIRPPDTPATVVLPGDKDLAMFVAFSCRAFLNQLAR
;
A
#
# COMPACT_ATOMS: atom_id res chain seq x y z
N ASN A 1 21.51 -0.20 -4.99
CA ASN A 1 20.64 -1.18 -5.65
C ASN A 1 19.33 -1.29 -4.85
N ASP A 2 18.22 -0.95 -5.47
CA ASP A 2 16.87 -0.95 -4.86
C ASP A 2 16.38 -2.37 -4.53
N ASN A 3 16.76 -3.38 -5.31
CA ASN A 3 16.44 -4.77 -5.00
C ASN A 3 17.00 -5.21 -3.64
N ILE A 4 18.25 -4.83 -3.32
CA ILE A 4 18.84 -5.16 -2.02
C ILE A 4 18.07 -4.46 -0.88
N ARG A 5 17.69 -3.18 -1.07
CA ARG A 5 16.93 -2.43 -0.08
C ARG A 5 15.52 -3.00 0.09
N TYR A 6 14.87 -3.40 -1.01
CA TYR A 6 13.55 -4.04 -1.01
C TYR A 6 13.57 -5.36 -0.21
N TRP A 7 14.45 -6.29 -0.56
CA TRP A 7 14.56 -7.57 0.14
C TRP A 7 15.03 -7.40 1.59
N GLY A 8 15.87 -6.38 1.85
CA GLY A 8 16.25 -6.02 3.21
C GLY A 8 15.04 -5.61 4.05
N ALA A 9 14.16 -4.76 3.53
CA ALA A 9 12.94 -4.35 4.24
C ALA A 9 12.01 -5.53 4.54
N ILE A 10 11.78 -6.42 3.56
CA ILE A 10 10.99 -7.65 3.76
C ILE A 10 11.61 -8.55 4.83
N GLY A 11 12.93 -8.77 4.79
CA GLY A 11 13.61 -9.60 5.78
C GLY A 11 13.46 -9.07 7.21
N LEU A 12 13.50 -7.76 7.38
CA LEU A 12 13.32 -7.10 8.68
C LEU A 12 11.91 -7.26 9.25
N ALA A 13 10.89 -7.42 8.41
CA ALA A 13 9.51 -7.64 8.86
C ALA A 13 9.35 -8.94 9.69
N HIS A 14 10.21 -9.92 9.46
CA HIS A 14 10.17 -11.22 10.14
C HIS A 14 10.96 -11.26 11.46
N LEU A 15 11.68 -10.20 11.81
CA LEU A 15 12.37 -10.12 13.10
C LEU A 15 11.36 -9.95 14.24
N LYS A 16 11.66 -10.51 15.41
CA LYS A 16 10.80 -10.31 16.60
C LYS A 16 10.83 -8.87 17.10
N THR A 17 11.96 -8.21 17.02
CA THR A 17 12.18 -6.83 17.45
C THR A 17 13.14 -6.13 16.51
N LEU A 18 12.98 -4.83 16.35
CA LEU A 18 13.93 -3.95 15.66
C LEU A 18 14.73 -3.15 16.69
N ASP A 19 16.04 -3.06 16.50
CA ASP A 19 16.84 -2.09 17.25
C ASP A 19 16.59 -0.66 16.73
N THR A 20 16.95 0.34 17.52
CA THR A 20 16.74 1.75 17.21
C THR A 20 17.41 2.18 15.89
N LYS A 21 18.58 1.61 15.58
CA LYS A 21 19.30 1.92 14.33
C LYS A 21 18.57 1.39 13.13
N THR A 22 18.11 0.16 13.18
CA THR A 22 17.32 -0.47 12.11
C THR A 22 15.99 0.24 11.91
N GLN A 23 15.31 0.61 12.99
CA GLN A 23 14.07 1.39 12.91
C GLN A 23 14.31 2.76 12.24
N ALA A 24 15.38 3.47 12.59
CA ALA A 24 15.74 4.72 11.94
C ALA A 24 16.05 4.57 10.45
N GLN A 25 16.65 3.45 10.04
CA GLN A 25 16.89 3.15 8.62
C GLN A 25 15.58 2.91 7.86
N LEU A 26 14.62 2.21 8.46
CA LEU A 26 13.29 2.01 7.87
C LEU A 26 12.53 3.33 7.74
N HIS A 27 12.58 4.21 8.74
CA HIS A 27 12.00 5.55 8.62
C HIS A 27 12.61 6.34 7.45
N LYS A 28 13.93 6.30 7.28
CA LYS A 28 14.59 6.91 6.13
C LYS A 28 14.10 6.30 4.81
N ALA A 29 13.87 5.00 4.79
CA ALA A 29 13.41 4.29 3.60
C ALA A 29 11.96 4.60 3.21
N LEU A 30 11.14 5.22 4.08
CA LEU A 30 9.81 5.72 3.72
C LEU A 30 9.85 6.83 2.65
N THR A 31 11.01 7.42 2.41
CA THR A 31 11.25 8.42 1.36
C THR A 31 12.17 7.91 0.25
N ASP A 32 12.39 6.60 0.17
CA ASP A 32 13.22 5.99 -0.87
C ASP A 32 12.69 6.32 -2.28
N PRO A 33 13.55 6.57 -3.27
CA PRO A 33 13.14 6.77 -4.66
C PRO A 33 12.33 5.60 -5.22
N SER A 34 12.61 4.37 -4.79
CA SER A 34 11.88 3.18 -5.19
C SER A 34 10.57 3.05 -4.40
N PRO A 35 9.39 3.09 -5.05
CA PRO A 35 8.11 2.89 -4.38
C PRO A 35 8.00 1.55 -3.67
N ALA A 36 8.56 0.49 -4.26
CA ALA A 36 8.56 -0.84 -3.64
C ALA A 36 9.31 -0.84 -2.29
N VAL A 37 10.45 -0.15 -2.22
CA VAL A 37 11.21 -0.01 -0.97
C VAL A 37 10.41 0.78 0.07
N ARG A 38 9.75 1.88 -0.33
CA ARG A 38 8.91 2.68 0.58
C ARG A 38 7.77 1.85 1.17
N ILE A 39 7.04 1.14 0.32
CA ILE A 39 5.86 0.35 0.73
C ILE A 39 6.26 -0.79 1.66
N GLU A 40 7.33 -1.53 1.35
CA GLU A 40 7.80 -2.62 2.22
C GLU A 40 8.40 -2.10 3.54
N SER A 41 9.07 -0.94 3.51
CA SER A 41 9.54 -0.31 4.75
C SER A 41 8.37 0.14 5.62
N ALA A 42 7.32 0.68 5.03
CA ALA A 42 6.08 1.03 5.74
C ALA A 42 5.39 -0.21 6.32
N ASN A 43 5.28 -1.28 5.53
CA ASN A 43 4.74 -2.55 5.99
C ASN A 43 5.51 -3.09 7.21
N THR A 44 6.84 -3.08 7.14
CA THR A 44 7.71 -3.53 8.23
C THR A 44 7.54 -2.67 9.49
N LEU A 45 7.54 -1.33 9.37
CA LEU A 45 7.30 -0.43 10.49
C LEU A 45 5.94 -0.66 11.14
N ALA A 46 4.90 -0.86 10.33
CA ALA A 46 3.55 -1.15 10.83
C ALA A 46 3.49 -2.45 11.63
N HIS A 47 4.18 -3.51 11.19
CA HIS A 47 4.28 -4.77 11.92
C HIS A 47 5.01 -4.62 13.26
N HIS A 48 5.93 -3.67 13.36
CA HIS A 48 6.67 -3.36 14.60
C HIS A 48 6.04 -2.24 15.44
N GLY A 49 4.79 -1.86 15.15
CA GLY A 49 4.00 -0.95 15.98
C GLY A 49 4.08 0.52 15.61
N ASP A 50 4.89 0.89 14.62
CA ASP A 50 4.98 2.27 14.12
C ASP A 50 3.97 2.52 12.99
N LEU A 51 2.70 2.52 13.36
CA LEU A 51 1.57 2.58 12.42
C LEU A 51 1.42 3.96 11.77
N GLU A 52 1.66 5.04 12.51
CA GLU A 52 1.38 6.38 11.99
C GLU A 52 2.27 6.74 10.80
N ALA A 53 3.59 6.66 10.96
CA ALA A 53 4.53 6.94 9.89
C ALA A 53 4.33 6.01 8.68
N ALA A 54 4.08 4.72 8.94
CA ALA A 54 3.83 3.73 7.92
C ALA A 54 2.59 4.06 7.09
N ILE A 55 1.46 4.35 7.74
CA ILE A 55 0.19 4.62 7.04
C ILE A 55 0.28 5.93 6.26
N GLN A 56 0.94 6.97 6.78
CA GLN A 56 1.14 8.23 6.05
C GLN A 56 1.94 8.02 4.76
N ALA A 57 2.99 7.20 4.78
CA ALA A 57 3.75 6.86 3.59
C ALA A 57 2.91 6.10 2.56
N LEU A 58 2.11 5.12 2.99
CA LEU A 58 1.20 4.36 2.12
C LEU A 58 0.10 5.25 1.51
N ILE A 59 -0.47 6.17 2.28
CA ILE A 59 -1.46 7.16 1.80
C ILE A 59 -0.87 8.02 0.68
N LYS A 60 0.39 8.41 0.79
CA LYS A 60 1.08 9.15 -0.27
C LYS A 60 1.21 8.31 -1.54
N ASP A 61 1.54 7.03 -1.43
CA ASP A 61 1.66 6.14 -2.58
C ASP A 61 0.31 5.77 -3.22
N LEU A 62 -0.83 5.88 -2.49
CA LEU A 62 -2.18 5.79 -3.08
C LEU A 62 -2.46 6.88 -4.13
N GLN A 63 -1.76 8.02 -4.08
CA GLN A 63 -1.93 9.13 -5.01
C GLN A 63 -1.01 9.04 -6.23
N HIS A 64 -0.21 7.98 -6.34
CA HIS A 64 0.74 7.80 -7.42
C HIS A 64 0.04 7.66 -8.78
N GLU A 65 0.71 8.08 -9.88
CA GLU A 65 0.16 7.96 -11.23
C GLU A 65 0.10 6.51 -11.69
N ASN A 66 1.13 5.73 -11.36
CA ASN A 66 1.25 4.32 -11.73
C ASN A 66 0.36 3.43 -10.86
N LEU A 67 -0.60 2.75 -11.48
CA LEU A 67 -1.56 1.90 -10.80
C LEU A 67 -0.94 0.67 -10.13
N ILE A 68 0.25 0.21 -10.55
CA ILE A 68 0.98 -0.86 -9.86
C ILE A 68 1.31 -0.42 -8.43
N ILE A 69 1.79 0.81 -8.28
CA ILE A 69 2.16 1.39 -6.99
C ILE A 69 0.92 1.59 -6.12
N VAL A 70 -0.14 2.14 -6.72
CA VAL A 70 -1.42 2.33 -6.01
C VAL A 70 -1.99 0.99 -5.54
N ALA A 71 -1.97 -0.04 -6.38
CA ALA A 71 -2.45 -1.37 -6.03
C ALA A 71 -1.63 -1.99 -4.88
N HIS A 72 -0.31 -1.85 -4.91
CA HIS A 72 0.58 -2.33 -3.85
C HIS A 72 0.31 -1.62 -2.51
N ALA A 73 0.22 -0.28 -2.53
CA ALA A 73 -0.11 0.50 -1.34
C ALA A 73 -1.50 0.17 -0.79
N ALA A 74 -2.52 0.07 -1.66
CA ALA A 74 -3.89 -0.28 -1.27
C ALA A 74 -3.95 -1.68 -0.65
N ARG A 75 -3.24 -2.66 -1.24
CA ARG A 75 -3.17 -4.02 -0.70
C ARG A 75 -2.50 -4.05 0.68
N THR A 76 -1.42 -3.30 0.86
CA THR A 76 -0.74 -3.21 2.16
C THR A 76 -1.66 -2.62 3.22
N ILE A 77 -2.39 -1.53 2.92
CA ILE A 77 -3.38 -0.94 3.83
C ILE A 77 -4.51 -1.94 4.16
N GLU A 78 -5.02 -2.65 3.16
CA GLU A 78 -6.03 -3.70 3.36
C GLU A 78 -5.56 -4.77 4.36
N LEU A 79 -4.31 -5.23 4.23
CA LEU A 79 -3.73 -6.25 5.10
C LEU A 79 -3.50 -5.74 6.54
N LEU A 80 -3.23 -4.45 6.72
CA LEU A 80 -3.17 -3.83 8.05
C LEU A 80 -4.55 -3.76 8.73
N GLY A 81 -5.60 -3.78 7.94
CA GLY A 81 -6.99 -3.84 8.41
C GLY A 81 -7.40 -2.63 9.26
N PRO A 82 -8.24 -2.83 10.29
CA PRO A 82 -8.78 -1.72 11.10
C PRO A 82 -7.72 -0.86 11.77
N LYS A 83 -6.49 -1.35 11.96
CA LYS A 83 -5.37 -0.55 12.47
C LYS A 83 -5.03 0.64 11.56
N ALA A 84 -5.33 0.51 10.26
CA ALA A 84 -5.12 1.57 9.28
C ALA A 84 -6.36 2.46 9.05
N MET A 85 -7.27 2.58 10.02
CA MET A 85 -8.54 3.33 9.88
C MET A 85 -8.35 4.77 9.39
N ILE A 86 -7.24 5.42 9.72
CA ILE A 86 -6.90 6.77 9.24
C ILE A 86 -6.82 6.85 7.69
N ALA A 87 -6.58 5.72 7.02
CA ALA A 87 -6.57 5.63 5.57
C ALA A 87 -7.97 5.53 4.92
N LYS A 88 -9.07 5.54 5.71
CA LYS A 88 -10.43 5.38 5.19
C LYS A 88 -10.76 6.37 4.07
N ALA A 89 -10.54 7.65 4.29
CA ALA A 89 -10.83 8.67 3.28
C ALA A 89 -9.93 8.55 2.05
N PRO A 90 -8.58 8.43 2.16
CA PRO A 90 -7.71 8.15 1.02
C PRO A 90 -8.07 6.89 0.23
N MET A 91 -8.43 5.80 0.89
CA MET A 91 -8.86 4.56 0.23
C MET A 91 -10.18 4.74 -0.52
N THR A 92 -11.10 5.55 0.02
CA THR A 92 -12.35 5.91 -0.68
C THR A 92 -12.07 6.72 -1.94
N VAL A 93 -11.11 7.65 -1.91
CA VAL A 93 -10.68 8.42 -3.09
C VAL A 93 -10.03 7.51 -4.13
N ALA A 94 -9.12 6.63 -3.71
CA ALA A 94 -8.47 5.66 -4.59
C ALA A 94 -9.48 4.71 -5.24
N LEU A 95 -10.50 4.27 -4.50
CA LEU A 95 -11.60 3.46 -5.03
C LEU A 95 -12.34 4.19 -6.16
N LYS A 96 -12.78 5.42 -5.92
CA LYS A 96 -13.49 6.22 -6.92
C LYS A 96 -12.65 6.42 -8.19
N ARG A 97 -11.36 6.72 -8.03
CA ARG A 97 -10.42 6.82 -9.16
C ARG A 97 -10.34 5.51 -9.94
N ALA A 98 -10.19 4.39 -9.25
CA ALA A 98 -10.12 3.07 -9.89
C ALA A 98 -11.40 2.72 -10.64
N GLU A 99 -12.58 3.03 -10.07
CA GLU A 99 -13.89 2.80 -10.69
C GLU A 99 -14.14 3.72 -11.89
N THR A 100 -13.54 4.90 -11.94
CA THR A 100 -13.57 5.78 -13.13
C THR A 100 -12.74 5.18 -14.27
N ILE A 101 -11.61 4.53 -13.96
CA ILE A 101 -10.75 3.88 -14.95
C ILE A 101 -11.35 2.58 -15.45
N ARG A 102 -11.88 1.77 -14.52
CA ARG A 102 -12.55 0.49 -14.78
C ARG A 102 -13.86 0.44 -13.99
N PRO A 103 -15.01 0.75 -14.64
CA PRO A 103 -16.32 0.68 -13.99
C PRO A 103 -16.61 -0.72 -13.41
N PRO A 104 -17.36 -0.79 -12.29
CA PRO A 104 -17.62 -2.06 -11.58
C PRO A 104 -18.35 -3.12 -12.42
N ASP A 105 -19.14 -2.69 -13.41
CA ASP A 105 -19.89 -3.53 -14.32
C ASP A 105 -19.08 -4.00 -15.54
N THR A 106 -17.81 -3.59 -15.66
CA THR A 106 -16.93 -4.06 -16.73
C THR A 106 -16.69 -5.56 -16.59
N PRO A 107 -17.05 -6.38 -17.61
CA PRO A 107 -16.82 -7.81 -17.55
C PRO A 107 -15.35 -8.16 -17.32
N ALA A 108 -15.09 -9.21 -16.54
CA ALA A 108 -13.72 -9.66 -16.25
C ALA A 108 -12.94 -10.09 -17.51
N THR A 109 -13.66 -10.45 -18.58
CA THR A 109 -13.08 -10.81 -19.89
C THR A 109 -12.57 -9.62 -20.70
N VAL A 110 -12.95 -8.39 -20.31
CA VAL A 110 -12.47 -7.16 -20.95
C VAL A 110 -11.12 -6.80 -20.38
N VAL A 111 -10.08 -6.80 -21.20
CA VAL A 111 -8.73 -6.35 -20.86
C VAL A 111 -8.57 -4.90 -21.30
N LEU A 112 -8.22 -4.03 -20.35
CA LEU A 112 -7.94 -2.63 -20.64
C LEU A 112 -6.47 -2.44 -21.04
N PRO A 113 -6.16 -1.47 -21.93
CA PRO A 113 -4.79 -1.25 -22.38
C PRO A 113 -3.88 -0.75 -21.25
N GLY A 114 -2.62 -1.21 -21.27
CA GLY A 114 -1.58 -0.81 -20.33
C GLY A 114 -1.85 -1.29 -18.91
N ASP A 115 -1.59 -0.41 -17.95
CA ASP A 115 -1.78 -0.67 -16.52
C ASP A 115 -3.22 -0.42 -16.04
N LYS A 116 -4.11 0.05 -16.91
CA LYS A 116 -5.50 0.40 -16.56
C LYS A 116 -6.29 -0.80 -16.01
N ASP A 117 -5.93 -2.00 -16.43
CA ASP A 117 -6.56 -3.23 -15.92
C ASP A 117 -6.26 -3.45 -14.43
N LEU A 118 -5.16 -2.89 -13.92
CA LEU A 118 -4.81 -2.93 -12.50
C LEU A 118 -5.77 -2.12 -11.62
N ALA A 119 -6.60 -1.23 -12.19
CA ALA A 119 -7.65 -0.55 -11.46
C ALA A 119 -8.61 -1.52 -10.76
N MET A 120 -8.80 -2.71 -11.31
CA MET A 120 -9.58 -3.79 -10.68
C MET A 120 -8.99 -4.20 -9.33
N PHE A 121 -7.68 -4.38 -9.25
CA PHE A 121 -6.99 -4.76 -8.01
C PHE A 121 -7.01 -3.64 -6.98
N VAL A 122 -6.85 -2.37 -7.42
CA VAL A 122 -7.01 -1.20 -6.54
C VAL A 122 -8.42 -1.19 -5.95
N ALA A 123 -9.45 -1.31 -6.78
CA ALA A 123 -10.84 -1.30 -6.34
C ALA A 123 -11.14 -2.47 -5.40
N PHE A 124 -10.61 -3.67 -5.68
CA PHE A 124 -10.77 -4.84 -4.82
C PHE A 124 -10.22 -4.58 -3.42
N SER A 125 -8.97 -4.15 -3.30
CA SER A 125 -8.33 -3.89 -2.00
C SER A 125 -9.01 -2.76 -1.23
N CYS A 126 -9.41 -1.69 -1.94
CA CYS A 126 -10.12 -0.58 -1.30
C CYS A 126 -11.49 -1.01 -0.75
N ARG A 127 -12.29 -1.76 -1.53
CA ARG A 127 -13.59 -2.29 -1.06
C ARG A 127 -13.42 -3.25 0.11
N ALA A 128 -12.45 -4.17 0.03
CA ALA A 128 -12.19 -5.13 1.09
C ALA A 128 -11.83 -4.41 2.40
N PHE A 129 -10.95 -3.40 2.34
CA PHE A 129 -10.60 -2.58 3.51
C PHE A 129 -11.81 -1.83 4.08
N LEU A 130 -12.56 -1.12 3.24
CA LEU A 130 -13.73 -0.36 3.69
C LEU A 130 -14.80 -1.27 4.32
N ASN A 131 -14.99 -2.48 3.80
CA ASN A 131 -15.89 -3.48 4.37
C ASN A 131 -15.41 -4.00 5.74
N GLN A 132 -14.10 -4.08 5.98
CA GLN A 132 -13.55 -4.44 7.29
C GLN A 132 -13.87 -3.36 8.35
N LEU A 133 -13.90 -2.08 7.94
CA LEU A 133 -14.21 -0.97 8.84
C LEU A 133 -15.71 -0.82 9.15
N ALA A 134 -16.57 -1.45 8.36
CA ALA A 134 -18.03 -1.40 8.54
C ALA A 134 -18.58 -2.50 9.46
N ARG A 135 -17.74 -3.44 9.89
CA ARG A 135 -18.07 -4.56 10.81
C ARG A 135 -17.81 -4.18 12.26
#